data_8f99c024ba9227343560f6e9c225c5c2
#
_entry.id   8f99c024ba9227343560f6e9c225c5c2
#
_cell.length_a   1.000
_cell.length_b   1.000
_cell.length_c   1.000
_cell.angle_alpha   90.00
_cell.angle_beta   90.00
_cell.angle_gamma   90.00
#
_symmetry.space_group_name_H-M   'P 1'
#
loop_
_entity.id
_entity.type
_entity.pdbx_description
1 polymer ?
#
loop_
_entity_poly.entity_id
_entity_poly.type
_entity_poly.pdbx_seq_one_letter_code
_entity_poly.pdbx_strand_id
1 'polypeptide(L)'
;MKLTILGTGNATVTECYNTCFVISDDDRHFMVDGGGGNTILHQLKAAGLNWMDMRDIFVTHKHIDHLFGIIWMMRMILQNMNRGKYEGEATIYGHEEVIRILKEMAGEVLSAKEMKYIDDRLHMVIVEDGEEREIIGKKITFFDIHSTKAKQFGFCMQLDADEKLTCCGDEPYNELEQKYAENSTWLLHEAFCLYGQADEFKPYEKHHSTVKDACEMAADLNVENLILYHTEDKNIEHRQELYLEEGKAYYDGNLFVPDDLDVIEL
;
A
#
# COMPACT_ATOMS: atom_id res chain seq x y z
N MET A 1 15.99 0.64 -7.47
CA MET A 1 14.80 1.18 -6.76
C MET A 1 14.68 0.51 -5.41
N LYS A 2 13.92 1.12 -4.48
CA LYS A 2 13.74 0.59 -3.12
C LYS A 2 12.28 0.57 -2.75
N LEU A 3 11.84 -0.49 -2.09
CA LEU A 3 10.56 -0.58 -1.41
C LEU A 3 10.80 -0.52 0.09
N THR A 4 10.33 0.52 0.76
CA THR A 4 10.39 0.68 2.21
C THR A 4 9.03 0.36 2.80
N ILE A 5 8.93 -0.70 3.57
CA ILE A 5 7.71 -1.09 4.27
C ILE A 5 7.55 -0.23 5.52
N LEU A 6 6.53 0.58 5.60
CA LEU A 6 6.25 1.41 6.78
C LEU A 6 5.37 0.70 7.79
N GLY A 7 4.54 -0.22 7.33
CA GLY A 7 3.67 -1.03 8.17
C GLY A 7 3.23 -2.30 7.45
N THR A 8 3.08 -3.39 8.20
CA THR A 8 2.83 -4.73 7.68
C THR A 8 1.49 -5.33 8.10
N GLY A 9 0.82 -4.71 9.08
CA GLY A 9 -0.31 -5.32 9.77
C GLY A 9 -1.67 -5.00 9.18
N ASN A 10 -2.65 -5.86 9.47
CA ASN A 10 -4.06 -5.64 9.16
C ASN A 10 -4.70 -4.57 10.07
N ALA A 11 -6.02 -4.34 9.92
CA ALA A 11 -6.76 -3.29 10.63
C ALA A 11 -6.68 -3.37 12.17
N THR A 12 -6.47 -4.53 12.76
CA THR A 12 -6.63 -4.75 14.21
C THR A 12 -5.32 -5.01 14.96
N VAL A 13 -4.19 -4.90 14.29
CA VAL A 13 -2.86 -5.09 14.89
C VAL A 13 -2.52 -4.01 15.91
N THR A 14 -1.71 -4.37 16.90
CA THR A 14 -1.21 -3.48 17.95
C THR A 14 0.30 -3.51 18.11
N GLU A 15 0.96 -4.56 17.62
CA GLU A 15 2.40 -4.79 17.75
C GLU A 15 3.20 -4.36 16.51
N CYS A 16 2.52 -4.06 15.40
CA CYS A 16 3.09 -3.47 14.19
C CYS A 16 2.18 -2.36 13.67
N TYR A 17 2.62 -1.62 12.65
CA TYR A 17 1.81 -0.58 12.03
C TYR A 17 0.96 -1.17 10.88
N ASN A 18 -0.18 -0.51 10.59
CA ASN A 18 -1.06 -0.92 9.51
C ASN A 18 -0.37 -0.76 8.15
N THR A 19 -0.77 -1.60 7.20
CA THR A 19 -0.16 -1.72 5.88
C THR A 19 -0.04 -0.38 5.16
N CYS A 20 1.21 0.01 4.89
CA CYS A 20 1.57 1.11 4.01
C CYS A 20 3.07 1.03 3.67
N PHE A 21 3.46 1.58 2.54
CA PHE A 21 4.85 1.51 2.06
C PHE A 21 5.22 2.68 1.14
N VAL A 22 6.51 2.82 0.86
CA VAL A 22 7.04 3.83 -0.07
C VAL A 22 7.94 3.14 -1.09
N ILE A 23 7.68 3.39 -2.37
CA ILE A 23 8.58 3.04 -3.46
C ILE A 23 9.43 4.28 -3.78
N SER A 24 10.75 4.12 -3.77
CA SER A 24 11.71 5.21 -4.00
C SER A 24 12.61 4.93 -5.20
N ASP A 25 12.78 5.94 -6.04
CA ASP A 25 13.76 6.00 -7.12
C ASP A 25 14.63 7.24 -6.90
N ASP A 26 15.79 7.06 -6.31
CA ASP A 26 16.63 8.11 -5.75
C ASP A 26 15.87 8.97 -4.71
N ASP A 27 15.67 10.26 -4.99
CA ASP A 27 14.99 11.24 -4.14
C ASP A 27 13.49 11.41 -4.47
N ARG A 28 12.96 10.61 -5.39
CA ARG A 28 11.53 10.59 -5.76
C ARG A 28 10.82 9.46 -5.03
N HIS A 29 9.67 9.75 -4.47
CA HIS A 29 8.94 8.81 -3.61
C HIS A 29 7.48 8.69 -4.04
N PHE A 30 7.01 7.46 -4.15
CA PHE A 30 5.60 7.10 -4.34
C PHE A 30 5.12 6.36 -3.10
N MET A 31 4.32 7.03 -2.28
CA MET A 31 3.76 6.46 -1.05
C MET A 31 2.43 5.79 -1.35
N VAL A 32 2.22 4.60 -0.81
CA VAL A 32 0.98 3.83 -0.95
C VAL A 32 0.38 3.62 0.43
N ASP A 33 -0.83 4.14 0.60
CA ASP A 33 -1.58 4.20 1.85
C ASP A 33 -0.87 4.92 3.00
N GLY A 34 -1.55 5.10 4.11
CA GLY A 34 -1.03 5.86 5.25
C GLY A 34 -1.16 5.16 6.60
N GLY A 35 -1.69 3.95 6.62
CA GLY A 35 -2.00 3.28 7.88
C GLY A 35 -3.12 3.97 8.66
N GLY A 36 -3.32 3.56 9.90
CA GLY A 36 -4.47 3.92 10.74
C GLY A 36 -4.38 5.24 11.50
N GLY A 37 -3.31 6.04 11.33
CA GLY A 37 -3.24 7.29 12.08
C GLY A 37 -1.92 8.05 12.01
N ASN A 38 -1.65 8.89 13.03
CA ASN A 38 -0.49 9.78 13.03
C ASN A 38 0.86 9.05 13.19
N THR A 39 0.85 7.78 13.52
CA THR A 39 2.05 6.93 13.57
C THR A 39 2.77 6.89 12.22
N ILE A 40 2.08 7.14 11.10
CA ILE A 40 2.72 7.31 9.78
C ILE A 40 3.88 8.31 9.81
N LEU A 41 3.74 9.42 10.56
CA LEU A 41 4.81 10.43 10.68
C LEU A 41 6.02 9.90 11.44
N HIS A 42 5.79 9.00 12.41
CA HIS A 42 6.85 8.29 13.12
C HIS A 42 7.54 7.28 12.20
N GLN A 43 6.76 6.48 11.47
CA GLN A 43 7.27 5.46 10.54
C GLN A 43 8.15 6.08 9.45
N LEU A 44 7.69 7.16 8.80
CA LEU A 44 8.50 7.89 7.83
C LEU A 44 9.82 8.36 8.44
N LYS A 45 9.77 8.98 9.63
CA LYS A 45 10.97 9.44 10.33
C LYS A 45 11.91 8.29 10.69
N ALA A 46 11.39 7.17 11.19
CA ALA A 46 12.17 6.00 11.59
C ALA A 46 12.82 5.33 10.37
N ALA A 47 12.15 5.33 9.22
CA ALA A 47 12.68 4.87 7.94
C ALA A 47 13.70 5.85 7.31
N GLY A 48 13.96 7.01 7.94
CA GLY A 48 14.84 8.04 7.37
C GLY A 48 14.22 8.83 6.22
N LEU A 49 12.92 8.71 6.01
CA LEU A 49 12.17 9.40 4.97
C LEU A 49 11.56 10.70 5.53
N ASN A 50 11.63 11.76 4.72
CA ASN A 50 11.04 13.03 5.10
C ASN A 50 9.65 13.15 4.46
N TRP A 51 8.59 13.32 5.27
CA TRP A 51 7.23 13.50 4.78
C TRP A 51 7.09 14.69 3.79
N MET A 52 7.98 15.68 3.83
CA MET A 52 7.98 16.81 2.87
C MET A 52 8.37 16.38 1.45
N ASP A 53 9.03 15.25 1.30
CA ASP A 53 9.48 14.72 0.01
C ASP A 53 8.46 13.74 -0.59
N MET A 54 7.40 13.39 0.17
CA MET A 54 6.26 12.60 -0.31
C MET A 54 5.38 13.49 -1.21
N ARG A 55 5.67 13.45 -2.52
CA ARG A 55 4.98 14.27 -3.54
C ARG A 55 3.83 13.52 -4.21
N ASP A 56 3.96 12.21 -4.31
CA ASP A 56 3.00 11.33 -4.96
C ASP A 56 2.51 10.29 -3.95
N ILE A 57 1.22 10.31 -3.65
CA ILE A 57 0.58 9.44 -2.66
C ILE A 57 -0.60 8.75 -3.34
N PHE A 58 -0.67 7.44 -3.27
CA PHE A 58 -1.81 6.66 -3.73
C PHE A 58 -2.55 6.07 -2.54
N VAL A 59 -3.87 6.12 -2.56
CA VAL A 59 -4.73 5.52 -1.54
C VAL A 59 -5.59 4.46 -2.20
N THR A 60 -5.37 3.22 -1.80
CA THR A 60 -6.00 2.04 -2.41
C THR A 60 -7.50 2.01 -2.18
N HIS A 61 -7.95 2.26 -0.95
CA HIS A 61 -9.35 2.23 -0.57
C HIS A 61 -9.64 3.00 0.74
N LYS A 62 -10.91 3.00 1.16
CA LYS A 62 -11.42 3.86 2.22
C LYS A 62 -11.30 3.32 3.64
N HIS A 63 -10.82 2.09 3.87
CA HIS A 63 -10.73 1.56 5.23
C HIS A 63 -9.80 2.40 6.11
N ILE A 64 -10.09 2.44 7.40
CA ILE A 64 -9.44 3.36 8.34
C ILE A 64 -7.96 3.07 8.52
N ASP A 65 -7.56 1.82 8.41
CA ASP A 65 -6.19 1.32 8.50
C ASP A 65 -5.32 1.62 7.27
N HIS A 66 -5.91 2.17 6.21
CA HIS A 66 -5.22 2.66 5.02
C HIS A 66 -5.31 4.19 4.88
N LEU A 67 -6.47 4.76 5.21
CA LEU A 67 -6.81 6.14 4.87
C LEU A 67 -6.46 7.16 5.98
N PHE A 68 -6.54 6.80 7.27
CA PHE A 68 -6.44 7.80 8.34
C PHE A 68 -5.06 8.45 8.45
N GLY A 69 -3.99 7.73 8.16
CA GLY A 69 -2.65 8.31 8.06
C GLY A 69 -2.54 9.37 6.97
N ILE A 70 -3.32 9.24 5.88
CA ILE A 70 -3.34 10.22 4.79
C ILE A 70 -3.91 11.56 5.25
N ILE A 71 -4.91 11.58 6.12
CA ILE A 71 -5.43 12.83 6.72
C ILE A 71 -4.31 13.55 7.49
N TRP A 72 -3.44 12.81 8.19
CA TRP A 72 -2.28 13.39 8.84
C TRP A 72 -1.25 13.92 7.85
N MET A 73 -0.99 13.21 6.76
CA MET A 73 -0.13 13.68 5.67
C MET A 73 -0.70 14.95 5.04
N MET A 74 -1.99 14.99 4.70
CA MET A 74 -2.68 16.18 4.19
C MET A 74 -2.51 17.36 5.15
N ARG A 75 -2.78 17.15 6.46
CA ARG A 75 -2.57 18.18 7.48
C ARG A 75 -1.15 18.74 7.46
N MET A 76 -0.14 17.86 7.44
CA MET A 76 1.27 18.28 7.44
C MET A 76 1.63 19.06 6.20
N ILE A 77 1.24 18.58 5.02
CA ILE A 77 1.50 19.22 3.73
C ILE A 77 0.81 20.59 3.67
N LEU A 78 -0.50 20.65 3.87
CA LEU A 78 -1.30 21.86 3.75
C LEU A 78 -0.91 22.92 4.77
N GLN A 79 -0.64 22.53 6.02
CA GLN A 79 -0.17 23.47 7.06
C GLN A 79 1.18 24.08 6.70
N ASN A 80 2.08 23.31 6.12
CA ASN A 80 3.42 23.80 5.73
C ASN A 80 3.39 24.55 4.40
N MET A 81 2.49 24.25 3.48
CA MET A 81 2.17 25.12 2.34
C MET A 81 1.69 26.50 2.85
N ASN A 82 0.77 26.53 3.82
CA ASN A 82 0.27 27.78 4.40
C ASN A 82 1.35 28.58 5.14
N ARG A 83 2.36 27.91 5.70
CA ARG A 83 3.52 28.55 6.39
C ARG A 83 4.66 28.93 5.44
N GLY A 84 4.53 28.62 4.14
CA GLY A 84 5.61 28.84 3.16
C GLY A 84 6.84 27.95 3.35
N LYS A 85 6.69 26.79 4.01
CA LYS A 85 7.77 25.83 4.28
C LYS A 85 7.76 24.62 3.35
N TYR A 86 6.63 24.35 2.71
CA TYR A 86 6.49 23.30 1.70
C TYR A 86 6.54 23.95 0.32
N GLU A 87 7.58 23.68 -0.44
CA GLU A 87 7.76 24.21 -1.78
C GLU A 87 7.19 23.24 -2.83
N GLY A 88 6.66 23.77 -3.94
CA GLY A 88 6.10 22.97 -5.03
C GLY A 88 4.72 22.39 -4.71
N GLU A 89 4.39 21.30 -5.34
CA GLU A 89 3.08 20.66 -5.37
C GLU A 89 3.17 19.22 -4.84
N ALA A 90 2.03 18.66 -4.47
CA ALA A 90 1.87 17.23 -4.16
C ALA A 90 0.57 16.72 -4.79
N THR A 91 0.49 15.41 -5.01
CA THR A 91 -0.68 14.76 -5.61
C THR A 91 -1.09 13.57 -4.77
N ILE A 92 -2.40 13.46 -4.51
CA ILE A 92 -3.01 12.27 -3.93
C ILE A 92 -3.89 11.64 -5.01
N TYR A 93 -3.58 10.39 -5.33
CA TYR A 93 -4.31 9.57 -6.29
C TYR A 93 -5.24 8.60 -5.53
N GLY A 94 -6.39 8.34 -6.09
CA GLY A 94 -7.33 7.33 -5.59
C GLY A 94 -8.57 7.27 -6.45
N HIS A 95 -9.39 6.25 -6.32
CA HIS A 95 -10.67 6.20 -7.00
C HIS A 95 -11.65 7.25 -6.42
N GLU A 96 -12.74 7.54 -7.14
CA GLU A 96 -13.69 8.62 -6.81
C GLU A 96 -14.14 8.63 -5.34
N GLU A 97 -14.49 7.47 -4.79
CA GLU A 97 -14.99 7.38 -3.40
C GLU A 97 -13.91 7.79 -2.39
N VAL A 98 -12.66 7.35 -2.57
CA VAL A 98 -11.53 7.74 -1.71
C VAL A 98 -11.29 9.23 -1.74
N ILE A 99 -11.18 9.80 -2.95
CA ILE A 99 -10.94 11.25 -3.13
C ILE A 99 -12.06 12.08 -2.50
N ARG A 100 -13.33 11.67 -2.67
CA ARG A 100 -14.49 12.33 -2.05
C ARG A 100 -14.38 12.29 -0.52
N ILE A 101 -14.12 11.11 0.08
CA ILE A 101 -14.02 10.96 1.54
C ILE A 101 -12.87 11.80 2.10
N LEU A 102 -11.69 11.78 1.47
CA LEU A 102 -10.55 12.58 1.91
C LEU A 102 -10.86 14.08 1.88
N LYS A 103 -11.53 14.59 0.83
CA LYS A 103 -11.94 15.99 0.75
C LYS A 103 -12.98 16.35 1.82
N GLU A 104 -13.98 15.51 2.05
CA GLU A 104 -15.01 15.71 3.08
C GLU A 104 -14.37 15.74 4.47
N MET A 105 -13.56 14.73 4.82
CA MET A 105 -12.88 14.67 6.11
C MET A 105 -11.95 15.87 6.32
N ALA A 106 -11.14 16.20 5.31
CA ALA A 106 -10.27 17.37 5.38
C ALA A 106 -11.08 18.66 5.63
N GLY A 107 -12.23 18.81 4.95
CA GLY A 107 -13.13 19.96 5.12
C GLY A 107 -13.68 20.11 6.54
N GLU A 108 -13.91 19.00 7.24
CA GLU A 108 -14.40 19.00 8.62
C GLU A 108 -13.30 19.23 9.68
N VAL A 109 -12.07 18.73 9.42
CA VAL A 109 -11.04 18.71 10.47
C VAL A 109 -9.89 19.69 10.25
N LEU A 110 -9.73 20.25 9.04
CA LEU A 110 -8.68 21.23 8.72
C LEU A 110 -9.23 22.66 8.66
N SER A 111 -8.35 23.63 8.83
CA SER A 111 -8.76 25.04 8.78
C SER A 111 -9.00 25.53 7.35
N ALA A 112 -9.85 26.53 7.18
CA ALA A 112 -10.10 27.17 5.88
C ALA A 112 -8.80 27.73 5.24
N LYS A 113 -7.78 28.08 6.03
CA LYS A 113 -6.48 28.55 5.54
C LYS A 113 -5.65 27.42 4.91
N GLU A 114 -5.86 26.20 5.36
CA GLU A 114 -5.22 25.00 4.82
C GLU A 114 -6.00 24.50 3.59
N MET A 115 -7.33 24.46 3.70
CA MET A 115 -8.21 23.98 2.62
C MET A 115 -8.07 24.71 1.27
N LYS A 116 -7.63 25.98 1.28
CA LYS A 116 -7.43 26.75 0.03
C LYS A 116 -6.36 26.17 -0.91
N TYR A 117 -5.49 25.28 -0.40
CA TYR A 117 -4.44 24.63 -1.20
C TYR A 117 -4.88 23.31 -1.82
N ILE A 118 -6.05 22.77 -1.44
CA ILE A 118 -6.64 21.60 -2.11
C ILE A 118 -7.06 22.00 -3.51
N ASP A 119 -6.67 21.17 -4.49
CA ASP A 119 -6.80 21.37 -5.94
C ASP A 119 -6.05 22.62 -6.48
N ASP A 120 -5.32 23.35 -5.63
CA ASP A 120 -4.38 24.41 -6.03
C ASP A 120 -2.94 23.89 -6.07
N ARG A 121 -2.45 23.35 -4.96
CA ARG A 121 -1.09 22.81 -4.81
C ARG A 121 -1.07 21.39 -4.27
N LEU A 122 -2.09 20.96 -3.56
CA LEU A 122 -2.34 19.55 -3.24
C LEU A 122 -3.44 19.05 -4.18
N HIS A 123 -3.03 18.39 -5.26
CA HIS A 123 -3.94 17.89 -6.26
C HIS A 123 -4.61 16.59 -5.80
N MET A 124 -5.93 16.54 -5.86
CA MET A 124 -6.72 15.36 -5.49
C MET A 124 -7.21 14.71 -6.78
N VAL A 125 -6.47 13.71 -7.27
CA VAL A 125 -6.65 13.13 -8.61
C VAL A 125 -7.43 11.83 -8.53
N ILE A 126 -8.58 11.80 -9.22
CA ILE A 126 -9.34 10.56 -9.42
C ILE A 126 -8.65 9.74 -10.52
N VAL A 127 -8.42 8.46 -10.23
CA VAL A 127 -7.93 7.49 -11.21
C VAL A 127 -9.01 6.46 -11.51
N GLU A 128 -9.06 6.04 -12.77
CA GLU A 128 -10.03 5.05 -13.26
C GLU A 128 -9.39 3.69 -13.51
N ASP A 129 -10.22 2.65 -13.63
CA ASP A 129 -9.75 1.28 -13.96
C ASP A 129 -9.01 1.26 -15.30
N GLY A 130 -7.79 0.73 -15.29
CA GLY A 130 -6.89 0.68 -16.45
C GLY A 130 -6.22 2.00 -16.79
N GLU A 131 -6.40 3.05 -15.98
CA GLU A 131 -5.75 4.34 -16.24
C GLU A 131 -4.25 4.30 -16.00
N GLU A 132 -3.49 4.89 -16.94
CA GLU A 132 -2.04 4.98 -16.89
C GLU A 132 -1.58 6.39 -16.52
N ARG A 133 -0.59 6.48 -15.63
CA ARG A 133 0.08 7.71 -15.23
C ARG A 133 1.59 7.52 -15.18
N GLU A 134 2.32 8.59 -15.41
CA GLU A 134 3.75 8.64 -15.11
C GLU A 134 3.93 9.24 -13.72
N ILE A 135 4.47 8.45 -12.78
CA ILE A 135 4.72 8.84 -11.38
C ILE A 135 6.13 8.42 -11.03
N ILE A 136 6.91 9.31 -10.42
CA ILE A 136 8.35 9.13 -10.14
C ILE A 136 9.18 8.70 -11.36
N GLY A 137 8.72 9.04 -12.59
CA GLY A 137 9.37 8.64 -13.84
C GLY A 137 9.12 7.20 -14.25
N LYS A 138 8.15 6.54 -13.65
CA LYS A 138 7.71 5.19 -13.99
C LYS A 138 6.26 5.21 -14.46
N LYS A 139 5.95 4.34 -15.41
CA LYS A 139 4.58 4.12 -15.86
C LYS A 139 3.84 3.27 -14.83
N ILE A 140 2.74 3.78 -14.31
CA ILE A 140 1.86 3.11 -13.36
C ILE A 140 0.48 2.96 -14.00
N THR A 141 -0.06 1.73 -13.97
CA THR A 141 -1.44 1.43 -14.36
C THR A 141 -2.24 1.13 -13.10
N PHE A 142 -3.28 1.90 -12.83
CA PHE A 142 -4.22 1.65 -11.73
C PHE A 142 -5.31 0.70 -12.19
N PHE A 143 -5.78 -0.20 -11.33
CA PHE A 143 -6.84 -1.13 -11.69
C PHE A 143 -7.76 -1.42 -10.51
N ASP A 144 -9.05 -1.64 -10.82
CA ASP A 144 -10.04 -2.09 -9.83
C ASP A 144 -9.79 -3.56 -9.53
N ILE A 145 -9.60 -3.91 -8.25
CA ILE A 145 -9.45 -5.32 -7.83
C ILE A 145 -10.80 -6.02 -7.69
N HIS A 146 -11.90 -5.34 -7.98
CA HIS A 146 -13.26 -5.86 -7.88
C HIS A 146 -13.62 -6.39 -6.48
N SER A 147 -13.13 -5.71 -5.45
CA SER A 147 -13.40 -6.03 -4.05
C SER A 147 -14.88 -6.18 -3.75
N THR A 148 -15.20 -7.17 -2.92
CA THR A 148 -16.58 -7.46 -2.49
C THR A 148 -17.03 -6.68 -1.26
N LYS A 149 -16.09 -6.03 -0.55
CA LYS A 149 -16.36 -5.25 0.68
C LYS A 149 -16.47 -3.74 0.41
N ALA A 150 -15.43 -3.18 -0.20
CA ALA A 150 -15.34 -1.76 -0.52
C ALA A 150 -14.55 -1.60 -1.81
N LYS A 151 -14.96 -0.68 -2.69
CA LYS A 151 -14.20 -0.41 -3.91
C LYS A 151 -12.74 -0.17 -3.55
N GLN A 152 -11.85 -0.91 -4.20
CA GLN A 152 -10.42 -0.88 -3.95
C GLN A 152 -9.65 -0.97 -5.27
N PHE A 153 -8.56 -0.22 -5.34
CA PHE A 153 -7.67 -0.25 -6.50
C PHE A 153 -6.30 -0.82 -6.11
N GLY A 154 -5.78 -1.64 -7.00
CA GLY A 154 -4.37 -2.01 -7.06
C GLY A 154 -3.62 -1.16 -8.08
N PHE A 155 -2.35 -1.45 -8.27
CA PHE A 155 -1.56 -0.84 -9.33
C PHE A 155 -0.48 -1.78 -9.87
N CYS A 156 -0.08 -1.56 -11.12
CA CYS A 156 1.07 -2.19 -11.76
C CYS A 156 2.05 -1.10 -12.18
N MET A 157 3.28 -1.13 -11.65
CA MET A 157 4.37 -0.21 -11.97
C MET A 157 5.39 -0.90 -12.88
N GLN A 158 5.70 -0.29 -14.03
CA GLN A 158 6.79 -0.74 -14.88
C GLN A 158 8.12 -0.29 -14.29
N LEU A 159 8.97 -1.22 -13.87
CA LEU A 159 10.29 -0.93 -13.28
C LEU A 159 11.33 -0.73 -14.38
N ASP A 160 11.36 -1.64 -15.36
CA ASP A 160 12.20 -1.60 -16.56
C ASP A 160 11.45 -2.24 -17.73
N ALA A 161 12.07 -2.43 -18.90
CA ALA A 161 11.44 -2.91 -20.13
C ALA A 161 10.66 -4.23 -19.94
N ASP A 162 11.22 -5.16 -19.16
CA ASP A 162 10.66 -6.49 -18.92
C ASP A 162 10.33 -6.75 -17.43
N GLU A 163 10.48 -5.75 -16.56
CA GLU A 163 10.30 -5.88 -15.11
C GLU A 163 9.13 -5.05 -14.63
N LYS A 164 8.25 -5.64 -13.86
CA LYS A 164 7.12 -4.95 -13.26
C LYS A 164 6.88 -5.33 -11.80
N LEU A 165 6.37 -4.37 -11.04
CA LEU A 165 5.88 -4.55 -9.69
C LEU A 165 4.36 -4.38 -9.71
N THR A 166 3.63 -5.37 -9.17
CA THR A 166 2.17 -5.31 -9.04
C THR A 166 1.76 -5.39 -7.58
N CYS A 167 0.82 -4.56 -7.17
CA CYS A 167 0.19 -4.57 -5.86
C CYS A 167 -1.30 -4.87 -6.02
N CYS A 168 -1.75 -6.00 -5.47
CA CYS A 168 -3.10 -6.53 -5.64
C CYS A 168 -4.06 -6.13 -4.50
N GLY A 169 -3.69 -5.17 -3.66
CA GLY A 169 -4.56 -4.72 -2.55
C GLY A 169 -4.56 -5.66 -1.35
N ASP A 170 -5.61 -5.59 -0.52
CA ASP A 170 -5.74 -6.30 0.75
C ASP A 170 -6.91 -7.31 0.79
N GLU A 171 -7.29 -7.83 -0.36
CA GLU A 171 -8.24 -8.93 -0.52
C GLU A 171 -7.64 -10.08 -1.33
N PRO A 172 -8.25 -11.29 -1.28
CA PRO A 172 -7.82 -12.41 -2.10
C PRO A 172 -7.82 -12.06 -3.58
N TYR A 173 -6.76 -12.47 -4.28
CA TYR A 173 -6.66 -12.37 -5.72
C TYR A 173 -7.89 -12.96 -6.43
N ASN A 174 -8.28 -12.33 -7.55
CA ASN A 174 -9.28 -12.86 -8.46
C ASN A 174 -8.81 -12.78 -9.93
N GLU A 175 -9.42 -13.58 -10.80
CA GLU A 175 -8.99 -13.72 -12.21
C GLU A 175 -9.03 -12.40 -13.02
N LEU A 176 -9.78 -11.39 -12.59
CA LEU A 176 -9.84 -10.09 -13.28
C LEU A 176 -8.54 -9.30 -13.15
N GLU A 177 -7.75 -9.62 -12.13
CA GLU A 177 -6.43 -9.03 -11.90
C GLU A 177 -5.31 -9.71 -12.71
N GLN A 178 -5.58 -10.88 -13.32
CA GLN A 178 -4.56 -11.72 -13.97
C GLN A 178 -3.66 -10.94 -14.95
N LYS A 179 -4.24 -10.11 -15.81
CA LYS A 179 -3.49 -9.33 -16.80
C LYS A 179 -2.43 -8.39 -16.21
N TYR A 180 -2.59 -8.02 -14.93
CA TYR A 180 -1.65 -7.17 -14.20
C TYR A 180 -0.66 -8.01 -13.37
N ALA A 181 -1.15 -9.06 -12.71
CA ALA A 181 -0.38 -9.86 -11.76
C ALA A 181 0.48 -10.95 -12.41
N GLU A 182 0.03 -11.57 -13.53
CA GLU A 182 0.75 -12.63 -14.21
C GLU A 182 2.14 -12.18 -14.69
N ASN A 183 3.15 -13.02 -14.46
CA ASN A 183 4.56 -12.75 -14.77
C ASN A 183 5.11 -11.48 -14.11
N SER A 184 4.64 -11.10 -12.91
CA SER A 184 5.23 -10.00 -12.16
C SER A 184 6.62 -10.39 -11.68
N THR A 185 7.60 -9.47 -11.87
CA THR A 185 8.91 -9.58 -11.23
C THR A 185 8.77 -9.45 -9.73
N TRP A 186 7.91 -8.53 -9.30
CA TRP A 186 7.55 -8.31 -7.90
C TRP A 186 6.04 -8.27 -7.73
N LEU A 187 5.50 -9.08 -6.83
CA LEU A 187 4.09 -9.06 -6.45
C LEU A 187 3.94 -8.78 -4.96
N LEU A 188 3.19 -7.74 -4.62
CA LEU A 188 2.73 -7.49 -3.26
C LEU A 188 1.32 -8.03 -3.11
N HIS A 189 1.11 -8.93 -2.16
CA HIS A 189 -0.19 -9.53 -1.88
C HIS A 189 -0.42 -9.72 -0.39
N GLU A 190 -1.67 -9.63 0.03
CA GLU A 190 -2.04 -9.87 1.43
C GLU A 190 -1.90 -11.35 1.80
N ALA A 191 -1.54 -11.61 3.07
CA ALA A 191 -1.57 -12.92 3.68
C ALA A 191 -1.90 -12.78 5.17
N PHE A 192 -3.17 -12.82 5.48
CA PHE A 192 -3.70 -12.47 6.79
C PHE A 192 -3.11 -13.32 7.92
N CYS A 193 -2.97 -14.64 7.70
CA CYS A 193 -2.43 -15.59 8.66
C CYS A 193 -1.89 -16.86 7.98
N LEU A 194 -1.26 -17.73 8.76
CA LEU A 194 -0.92 -19.08 8.34
C LEU A 194 -2.19 -19.91 8.03
N TYR A 195 -2.14 -20.74 7.00
CA TYR A 195 -3.21 -21.68 6.68
C TYR A 195 -3.53 -22.62 7.86
N GLY A 196 -2.48 -23.10 8.55
CA GLY A 196 -2.64 -23.94 9.74
C GLY A 196 -3.37 -23.25 10.91
N GLN A 197 -3.53 -21.93 10.88
CA GLN A 197 -4.26 -21.12 11.86
C GLN A 197 -5.56 -20.51 11.33
N ALA A 198 -5.99 -20.93 10.14
CA ALA A 198 -7.21 -20.38 9.52
C ALA A 198 -8.48 -20.55 10.37
N ASP A 199 -8.56 -21.63 11.15
CA ASP A 199 -9.67 -21.85 12.07
C ASP A 199 -9.70 -20.85 13.24
N GLU A 200 -8.57 -20.33 13.66
CA GLU A 200 -8.45 -19.32 14.72
C GLU A 200 -8.76 -17.93 14.17
N PHE A 201 -8.09 -17.54 13.10
CA PHE A 201 -8.14 -16.18 12.56
C PHE A 201 -9.32 -15.92 11.64
N LYS A 202 -9.96 -16.98 11.09
CA LYS A 202 -11.11 -16.90 10.16
C LYS A 202 -10.86 -15.97 8.96
N PRO A 203 -9.74 -16.13 8.21
CA PRO A 203 -9.41 -15.23 7.10
C PRO A 203 -10.51 -15.21 6.03
N TYR A 204 -11.04 -16.36 5.66
CA TYR A 204 -12.06 -16.48 4.61
C TYR A 204 -13.39 -15.80 4.96
N GLU A 205 -13.80 -15.83 6.24
CA GLU A 205 -14.98 -15.10 6.71
C GLU A 205 -14.78 -13.58 6.67
N LYS A 206 -13.51 -13.15 6.72
CA LYS A 206 -13.09 -11.75 6.65
C LYS A 206 -12.68 -11.32 5.23
N HIS A 207 -12.82 -12.20 4.25
CA HIS A 207 -12.38 -12.01 2.86
C HIS A 207 -10.87 -11.70 2.76
N HIS A 208 -10.06 -12.59 3.35
CA HIS A 208 -8.60 -12.55 3.28
C HIS A 208 -8.04 -13.92 2.91
N SER A 209 -6.81 -13.93 2.41
CA SER A 209 -6.03 -15.11 2.08
C SER A 209 -5.19 -15.58 3.27
N THR A 210 -4.74 -16.82 3.19
CA THR A 210 -3.64 -17.33 4.02
C THR A 210 -2.32 -17.25 3.27
N VAL A 211 -1.20 -17.51 3.97
CA VAL A 211 0.13 -17.64 3.34
C VAL A 211 0.10 -18.68 2.22
N LYS A 212 -0.55 -19.82 2.46
CA LYS A 212 -0.72 -20.86 1.44
C LYS A 212 -1.41 -20.33 0.19
N ASP A 213 -2.57 -19.68 0.36
CA ASP A 213 -3.36 -19.18 -0.77
C ASP A 213 -2.56 -18.18 -1.62
N ALA A 214 -1.88 -17.24 -0.95
CA ALA A 214 -1.03 -16.25 -1.62
C ALA A 214 0.15 -16.90 -2.36
N CYS A 215 0.76 -17.93 -1.78
CA CYS A 215 1.89 -18.65 -2.37
C CYS A 215 1.46 -19.53 -3.56
N GLU A 216 0.36 -20.26 -3.45
CA GLU A 216 -0.20 -21.05 -4.57
C GLU A 216 -0.57 -20.13 -5.74
N MET A 217 -1.22 -19.00 -5.48
CA MET A 217 -1.57 -17.99 -6.48
C MET A 217 -0.31 -17.43 -7.17
N ALA A 218 0.73 -17.07 -6.41
CA ALA A 218 1.97 -16.54 -6.98
C ALA A 218 2.70 -17.56 -7.87
N ALA A 219 2.67 -18.86 -7.50
CA ALA A 219 3.19 -19.93 -8.32
C ALA A 219 2.40 -20.08 -9.64
N ASP A 220 1.06 -20.07 -9.58
CA ASP A 220 0.19 -20.18 -10.74
C ASP A 220 0.35 -19.00 -11.71
N LEU A 221 0.62 -17.80 -11.17
CA LEU A 221 0.85 -16.57 -11.95
C LEU A 221 2.30 -16.39 -12.42
N ASN A 222 3.19 -17.36 -12.18
CA ASN A 222 4.61 -17.28 -12.55
C ASN A 222 5.29 -16.01 -12.03
N VAL A 223 5.03 -15.65 -10.77
CA VAL A 223 5.65 -14.52 -10.07
C VAL A 223 7.08 -14.90 -9.70
N GLU A 224 8.03 -13.97 -9.81
CA GLU A 224 9.43 -14.21 -9.43
C GLU A 224 9.67 -13.93 -7.94
N ASN A 225 9.18 -12.80 -7.45
CA ASN A 225 9.37 -12.34 -6.05
C ASN A 225 8.00 -11.98 -5.44
N LEU A 226 7.59 -12.71 -4.41
CA LEU A 226 6.34 -12.47 -3.66
C LEU A 226 6.64 -11.78 -2.35
N ILE A 227 5.98 -10.64 -2.09
CA ILE A 227 6.07 -9.90 -0.83
C ILE A 227 4.71 -10.00 -0.13
N LEU A 228 4.70 -10.57 1.08
CA LEU A 228 3.49 -10.70 1.89
C LEU A 228 3.35 -9.53 2.87
N TYR A 229 2.15 -9.00 2.97
CA TYR A 229 1.78 -7.94 3.91
C TYR A 229 0.36 -8.13 4.44
N HIS A 230 -0.19 -7.17 5.19
CA HIS A 230 -1.53 -7.17 5.77
C HIS A 230 -1.78 -8.37 6.69
N THR A 231 -0.76 -8.67 7.50
CA THR A 231 -0.69 -9.86 8.35
C THR A 231 -1.32 -9.62 9.73
N GLU A 232 -1.58 -10.70 10.45
CA GLU A 232 -1.83 -10.67 11.90
C GLU A 232 -0.56 -10.37 12.70
N ASP A 233 -0.69 -10.03 13.98
CA ASP A 233 0.43 -9.69 14.86
C ASP A 233 0.62 -10.61 16.10
N LYS A 234 -0.16 -11.66 16.25
CA LYS A 234 0.01 -12.63 17.35
C LYS A 234 1.29 -13.45 17.23
N ASN A 235 1.73 -13.69 16.00
CA ASN A 235 2.97 -14.37 15.70
C ASN A 235 4.15 -13.43 15.44
N ILE A 236 4.06 -12.14 15.77
CA ILE A 236 4.99 -11.09 15.33
C ILE A 236 6.47 -11.46 15.57
N GLU A 237 6.82 -12.05 16.70
CA GLU A 237 8.20 -12.44 17.05
C GLU A 237 8.76 -13.57 16.17
N HIS A 238 7.90 -14.38 15.54
CA HIS A 238 8.26 -15.54 14.73
C HIS A 238 7.59 -15.53 13.37
N ARG A 239 6.86 -14.46 13.03
CA ARG A 239 6.05 -14.35 11.81
C ARG A 239 6.85 -14.65 10.55
N GLN A 240 8.00 -14.02 10.42
CA GLN A 240 8.87 -14.22 9.26
C GLN A 240 9.27 -15.70 9.10
N GLU A 241 9.75 -16.34 10.16
CA GLU A 241 10.15 -17.76 10.13
C GLU A 241 8.98 -18.68 9.77
N LEU A 242 7.84 -18.50 10.44
CA LEU A 242 6.66 -19.33 10.26
C LEU A 242 6.05 -19.19 8.85
N TYR A 243 5.95 -17.94 8.35
CA TYR A 243 5.38 -17.69 7.02
C TYR A 243 6.31 -18.18 5.91
N LEU A 244 7.64 -18.03 6.07
CA LEU A 244 8.61 -18.57 5.14
C LEU A 244 8.62 -20.11 5.14
N GLU A 245 8.46 -20.74 6.30
CA GLU A 245 8.39 -22.21 6.41
C GLU A 245 7.13 -22.74 5.69
N GLU A 246 5.96 -22.15 5.95
CA GLU A 246 4.72 -22.56 5.29
C GLU A 246 4.77 -22.27 3.79
N GLY A 247 5.19 -21.07 3.40
CA GLY A 247 5.15 -20.61 1.99
C GLY A 247 6.05 -21.44 1.07
N LYS A 248 7.21 -21.90 1.54
CA LYS A 248 8.14 -22.78 0.79
C LYS A 248 7.53 -24.11 0.35
N ALA A 249 6.43 -24.54 0.97
CA ALA A 249 5.74 -25.77 0.56
C ALA A 249 4.88 -25.55 -0.71
N TYR A 250 4.60 -24.30 -1.08
CA TYR A 250 3.63 -23.94 -2.14
C TYR A 250 4.21 -23.02 -3.22
N TYR A 251 5.38 -22.41 -2.97
CA TYR A 251 5.98 -21.45 -3.88
C TYR A 251 7.50 -21.60 -3.92
N ASP A 252 8.04 -21.82 -5.13
CA ASP A 252 9.47 -22.04 -5.38
C ASP A 252 10.25 -20.75 -5.70
N GLY A 253 9.54 -19.61 -5.90
CA GLY A 253 10.15 -18.31 -6.13
C GLY A 253 10.69 -17.66 -4.85
N ASN A 254 11.08 -16.41 -4.92
CA ASN A 254 11.60 -15.67 -3.78
C ASN A 254 10.44 -15.14 -2.92
N LEU A 255 10.33 -15.61 -1.69
CA LEU A 255 9.31 -15.20 -0.74
C LEU A 255 9.88 -14.22 0.29
N PHE A 256 9.24 -13.07 0.43
CA PHE A 256 9.58 -12.01 1.38
C PHE A 256 8.42 -11.81 2.37
N VAL A 257 8.76 -11.82 3.66
CA VAL A 257 7.84 -11.54 4.76
C VAL A 257 8.47 -10.44 5.61
N PRO A 258 8.32 -9.16 5.21
CA PRO A 258 9.00 -8.05 5.87
C PRO A 258 8.42 -7.75 7.24
N ASP A 259 9.24 -7.12 8.08
CA ASP A 259 8.82 -6.39 9.25
C ASP A 259 8.64 -4.89 8.94
N ASP A 260 8.02 -4.16 9.88
CA ASP A 260 7.94 -2.70 9.76
C ASP A 260 9.35 -2.11 9.64
N LEU A 261 9.50 -1.14 8.74
CA LEU A 261 10.74 -0.42 8.41
C LEU A 261 11.77 -1.22 7.59
N ASP A 262 11.47 -2.44 7.18
CA ASP A 262 12.33 -3.17 6.27
C ASP A 262 12.42 -2.49 4.90
N VAL A 263 13.59 -2.62 4.27
CA VAL A 263 13.87 -2.09 2.93
C VAL A 263 14.25 -3.23 1.99
N ILE A 264 13.52 -3.34 0.89
CA ILE A 264 13.75 -4.33 -0.17
C ILE A 264 14.29 -3.59 -1.40
N GLU A 265 15.41 -4.03 -1.94
CA GLU A 265 15.93 -3.54 -3.23
C GLU A 265 15.15 -4.23 -4.37
N LEU A 266 14.52 -3.42 -5.21
CA LEU A 266 13.73 -3.85 -6.37
C LEU A 266 14.59 -3.93 -7.62
#